data_89ce6f35c8911d5bc36777e06ca7fbef
#
_entry.id   89ce6f35c8911d5bc36777e06ca7fbef
#
_cell.length_a   1.000
_cell.length_b   1.000
_cell.length_c   1.000
_cell.angle_alpha   90.00
_cell.angle_beta   90.00
_cell.angle_gamma   90.00
#
_symmetry.space_group_name_H-M   'P 1'
#
loop_
_entity.id
_entity.type
_entity.pdbx_description
1 polymer ?
#
loop_
_entity_poly.entity_id
_entity_poly.type
_entity_poly.pdbx_seq_one_letter_code
_entity_poly.pdbx_strand_id
1 'polypeptide(L)'
;MSHVTPAYLKQYHEELMKSFNIKYKNEDTGYFTISQPEKASPDAWGCSTLDVKGASWLIDNISLQDITGADGTTITIGDGSLYTGRAKEGRFHKKLKTNGTPFLLSETDSCASLTYEEMAVMANTGNFSNEMIAFFKKAVARDMLRIGFNGKMIAENTNPEQYKNGEDINIGWHALAKTFNKGSQVISDAFALGKGGDFADVHDLADCLITSKIPEGQREEPGLVVMVGAQLAARERLKLFNMADQPLTLTAGDMLGSSVAGRFAFIPPFMPGKRLAVTTLKNLQILTLKHSQRYRAEDIPQRGVYEHGYLREEGYALGDGYLYAASDENAVTLV
;
A
#
# COMPACT_ATOMS: atom_id res chain seq x y z
N MET A 1 -26.34 11.81 -34.72
CA MET A 1 -26.14 13.10 -34.03
C MET A 1 -24.69 13.15 -33.61
N SER A 2 -23.92 14.11 -34.12
CA SER A 2 -22.51 14.26 -33.68
C SER A 2 -22.51 14.78 -32.24
N HIS A 3 -22.12 13.93 -31.29
CA HIS A 3 -21.90 14.36 -29.92
C HIS A 3 -20.73 15.35 -29.91
N VAL A 4 -21.01 16.61 -29.65
CA VAL A 4 -19.98 17.63 -29.47
C VAL A 4 -19.44 17.47 -28.06
N THR A 5 -18.20 17.01 -27.92
CA THR A 5 -17.51 16.91 -26.62
C THR A 5 -17.50 18.26 -25.91
N PRO A 6 -18.01 18.40 -24.69
CA PRO A 6 -18.03 19.65 -23.95
C PRO A 6 -16.63 20.29 -23.83
N ALA A 7 -16.57 21.62 -23.84
CA ALA A 7 -15.29 22.35 -23.82
C ALA A 7 -14.42 22.00 -22.57
N TYR A 8 -15.03 21.82 -21.42
CA TYR A 8 -14.33 21.45 -20.19
C TYR A 8 -13.69 20.05 -20.26
N LEU A 9 -14.31 19.11 -20.99
CA LEU A 9 -13.70 17.78 -21.20
C LEU A 9 -12.47 17.87 -22.10
N LYS A 10 -12.48 18.72 -23.12
CA LYS A 10 -11.31 18.96 -24.00
C LYS A 10 -10.15 19.52 -23.18
N GLN A 11 -10.40 20.51 -22.35
CA GLN A 11 -9.41 21.11 -21.48
C GLN A 11 -8.87 20.08 -20.51
N TYR A 12 -9.73 19.29 -19.90
CA TYR A 12 -9.34 18.21 -19.00
C TYR A 12 -8.40 17.19 -19.66
N HIS A 13 -8.72 16.76 -20.89
CA HIS A 13 -7.85 15.88 -21.66
C HIS A 13 -6.48 16.49 -21.94
N GLU A 14 -6.43 17.77 -22.31
CA GLU A 14 -5.16 18.45 -22.56
C GLU A 14 -4.29 18.53 -21.31
N GLU A 15 -4.89 18.80 -20.17
CA GLU A 15 -4.19 18.85 -18.88
C GLU A 15 -3.76 17.46 -18.41
N LEU A 16 -4.60 16.44 -18.61
CA LEU A 16 -4.24 15.03 -18.38
C LEU A 16 -3.03 14.62 -19.23
N MET A 17 -3.05 14.91 -20.52
CA MET A 17 -1.94 14.61 -21.43
C MET A 17 -0.65 15.30 -20.99
N LYS A 18 -0.72 16.55 -20.53
CA LYS A 18 0.44 17.27 -19.98
C LYS A 18 0.94 16.64 -18.68
N SER A 19 0.05 16.32 -17.76
CA SER A 19 0.40 15.77 -16.43
C SER A 19 1.02 14.40 -16.50
N PHE A 20 0.65 13.58 -17.48
CA PHE A 20 1.19 12.23 -17.72
C PHE A 20 2.22 12.17 -18.85
N ASN A 21 2.64 13.33 -19.41
CA ASN A 21 3.61 13.43 -20.51
C ASN A 21 3.24 12.57 -21.74
N ILE A 22 1.95 12.48 -22.07
CA ILE A 22 1.43 11.67 -23.17
C ILE A 22 1.48 12.49 -24.46
N LYS A 23 2.11 11.95 -25.51
CA LYS A 23 2.33 12.65 -26.78
C LYS A 23 1.33 12.29 -27.89
N TYR A 24 0.39 11.36 -27.65
CA TYR A 24 -0.45 10.81 -28.70
C TYR A 24 -1.92 11.25 -28.59
N LYS A 25 -2.51 11.64 -29.72
CA LYS A 25 -3.93 11.95 -29.90
C LYS A 25 -4.43 11.08 -31.05
N ASN A 26 -5.49 10.31 -30.84
CA ASN A 26 -6.14 9.58 -31.93
C ASN A 26 -7.07 10.54 -32.69
N GLU A 27 -6.69 10.89 -33.91
CA GLU A 27 -7.42 11.87 -34.75
C GLU A 27 -8.62 11.25 -35.48
N ASP A 28 -8.65 9.91 -35.66
CA ASP A 28 -9.64 9.25 -36.53
C ASP A 28 -11.01 9.02 -35.86
N THR A 29 -11.07 8.93 -34.56
CA THR A 29 -12.32 8.58 -33.86
C THR A 29 -13.00 9.78 -33.18
N GLY A 30 -12.34 10.92 -33.06
CA GLY A 30 -12.83 12.03 -32.25
C GLY A 30 -12.90 11.74 -30.74
N TYR A 31 -12.52 10.55 -30.33
CA TYR A 31 -12.41 10.11 -28.94
C TYR A 31 -10.97 10.23 -28.47
N PHE A 32 -10.81 10.70 -27.27
CA PHE A 32 -9.50 10.76 -26.65
C PHE A 32 -9.29 9.47 -25.85
N THR A 33 -8.68 8.48 -26.48
CA THR A 33 -8.21 7.30 -25.76
C THR A 33 -6.74 7.51 -25.45
N ILE A 34 -6.39 7.55 -24.19
CA ILE A 34 -5.00 7.54 -23.74
C ILE A 34 -4.56 6.06 -23.70
N SER A 35 -4.66 5.38 -24.82
CA SER A 35 -4.08 4.06 -25.03
C SER A 35 -2.87 4.20 -25.91
N GLN A 36 -1.80 3.52 -25.57
CA GLN A 36 -0.58 3.54 -26.34
C GLN A 36 -0.78 2.82 -27.67
N PRO A 37 -0.22 3.32 -28.80
CA PRO A 37 -0.26 2.59 -30.04
C PRO A 37 0.63 1.34 -29.97
N GLU A 38 0.16 0.22 -30.50
CA GLU A 38 0.83 -1.09 -30.55
C GLU A 38 2.21 -1.11 -31.23
N LYS A 39 2.71 0.02 -31.75
CA LYS A 39 3.93 0.11 -32.56
C LYS A 39 4.94 1.14 -32.08
N ALA A 40 4.84 1.66 -30.87
CA ALA A 40 5.90 2.51 -30.35
C ALA A 40 7.09 1.66 -29.92
N SER A 41 8.32 2.09 -30.25
CA SER A 41 9.53 1.43 -29.75
C SER A 41 9.56 1.42 -28.21
N PRO A 42 10.21 0.44 -27.54
CA PRO A 42 10.28 0.37 -26.09
C PRO A 42 10.73 1.67 -25.41
N ASP A 43 11.54 2.48 -26.09
CA ASP A 43 12.04 3.77 -25.62
C ASP A 43 11.05 4.93 -25.85
N ALA A 44 10.03 4.74 -26.69
CA ALA A 44 8.96 5.72 -26.95
C ALA A 44 7.77 5.55 -25.98
N TRP A 45 7.80 4.52 -25.15
CA TRP A 45 6.86 4.35 -24.07
C TRP A 45 7.22 5.34 -22.96
N GLY A 46 6.80 6.59 -23.14
CA GLY A 46 6.66 7.48 -22.00
C GLY A 46 5.67 6.79 -21.06
N CYS A 47 6.21 6.00 -20.14
CA CYS A 47 5.43 5.38 -19.09
C CYS A 47 4.70 6.49 -18.36
N SER A 48 3.41 6.59 -18.62
CA SER A 48 2.54 7.39 -17.78
C SER A 48 2.33 6.59 -16.50
N THR A 49 3.37 6.57 -15.67
CA THR A 49 3.25 6.04 -14.32
C THR A 49 2.32 6.96 -13.57
N LEU A 50 1.22 6.43 -13.07
CA LEU A 50 0.40 7.18 -12.14
C LEU A 50 1.22 7.35 -10.85
N ASP A 51 1.87 8.50 -10.70
CA ASP A 51 2.60 8.80 -9.48
C ASP A 51 1.60 9.03 -8.34
N VAL A 52 1.42 8.02 -7.51
CA VAL A 52 0.54 8.08 -6.33
C VAL A 52 1.17 8.81 -5.14
N LYS A 53 2.43 9.25 -5.26
CA LYS A 53 3.06 10.08 -4.23
C LYS A 53 2.28 11.38 -4.03
N GLY A 54 2.24 11.84 -2.80
CA GLY A 54 1.43 12.98 -2.39
C GLY A 54 -0.06 12.66 -2.19
N ALA A 55 -0.50 11.40 -2.40
CA ALA A 55 -1.90 11.03 -2.19
C ALA A 55 -2.25 10.81 -0.70
N SER A 56 -1.31 10.31 0.09
CA SER A 56 -1.44 10.19 1.54
C SER A 56 -0.07 10.08 2.20
N TRP A 57 0.01 10.52 3.46
CA TRP A 57 1.23 10.40 4.26
C TRP A 57 1.76 8.96 4.31
N LEU A 58 0.88 7.97 4.46
CA LEU A 58 1.30 6.57 4.56
C LEU A 58 1.90 6.05 3.24
N ILE A 59 1.30 6.37 2.11
CA ILE A 59 1.84 6.04 0.78
C ILE A 59 3.24 6.65 0.58
N ASP A 60 3.45 7.87 1.05
CA ASP A 60 4.74 8.55 0.89
C ASP A 60 5.84 7.95 1.79
N ASN A 61 5.45 7.30 2.87
CA ASN A 61 6.39 6.73 3.84
C ASN A 61 6.64 5.23 3.67
N ILE A 62 5.77 4.47 3.01
CA ILE A 62 6.05 3.08 2.62
C ILE A 62 7.04 3.03 1.44
N SER A 63 7.43 1.83 1.02
CA SER A 63 8.37 1.63 -0.09
C SER A 63 7.61 1.28 -1.37
N LEU A 64 7.54 2.22 -2.31
CA LEU A 64 7.05 1.98 -3.67
C LEU A 64 8.25 1.70 -4.57
N GLN A 65 8.27 0.55 -5.26
CA GLN A 65 9.41 0.12 -6.06
C GLN A 65 8.98 -0.40 -7.43
N ASP A 66 9.65 0.10 -8.48
CA ASP A 66 9.56 -0.46 -9.82
C ASP A 66 10.62 -1.56 -9.98
N ILE A 67 10.17 -2.78 -10.25
CA ILE A 67 11.04 -3.95 -10.40
C ILE A 67 10.98 -4.51 -11.82
N THR A 68 11.97 -5.33 -12.18
CA THR A 68 12.09 -5.89 -13.54
C THR A 68 11.64 -7.34 -13.65
N GLY A 69 11.42 -8.02 -12.52
CA GLY A 69 10.94 -9.42 -12.50
C GLY A 69 9.54 -9.50 -11.92
N ALA A 70 8.66 -10.31 -12.52
CA ALA A 70 7.29 -10.50 -12.05
C ALA A 70 7.20 -11.35 -10.76
N ASP A 71 8.24 -12.09 -10.45
CA ASP A 71 8.35 -12.89 -9.23
C ASP A 71 9.76 -12.81 -8.64
N GLY A 72 9.90 -13.15 -7.38
CA GLY A 72 11.20 -13.15 -6.72
C GLY A 72 11.09 -13.35 -5.21
N THR A 73 12.18 -13.05 -4.54
CA THR A 73 12.27 -13.14 -3.08
C THR A 73 13.04 -11.94 -2.56
N THR A 74 12.52 -11.29 -1.55
CA THR A 74 13.24 -10.21 -0.85
C THR A 74 14.44 -10.80 -0.09
N ILE A 75 15.48 -10.00 0.09
CA ILE A 75 16.67 -10.44 0.83
C ILE A 75 16.53 -9.99 2.29
N THR A 76 16.46 -10.97 3.19
CA THR A 76 16.43 -10.73 4.63
C THR A 76 17.84 -10.90 5.21
N ILE A 77 18.34 -9.90 5.91
CA ILE A 77 19.66 -9.92 6.55
C ILE A 77 19.58 -10.57 7.95
N GLY A 78 18.41 -10.70 8.53
CA GLY A 78 18.17 -11.26 9.85
C GLY A 78 18.72 -10.37 10.97
N ASP A 79 19.47 -10.95 11.91
CA ASP A 79 20.05 -10.21 13.02
C ASP A 79 21.21 -9.29 12.64
N GLY A 80 21.61 -9.30 11.37
CA GLY A 80 22.71 -8.47 10.84
C GLY A 80 24.08 -8.74 11.47
N SER A 81 24.18 -9.64 12.43
CA SER A 81 25.41 -9.88 13.19
C SER A 81 26.48 -10.56 12.33
N LEU A 82 27.69 -10.12 12.45
CA LEU A 82 28.86 -10.75 11.86
C LEU A 82 29.66 -11.51 12.93
N TYR A 83 30.44 -12.52 12.50
CA TYR A 83 31.46 -13.05 13.36
C TYR A 83 32.65 -12.08 13.39
N THR A 84 32.85 -11.42 14.51
CA THR A 84 33.96 -10.51 14.73
C THR A 84 34.86 -11.07 15.81
N GLY A 85 36.17 -11.21 15.50
CA GLY A 85 37.12 -11.77 16.47
C GLY A 85 38.49 -12.01 15.85
N ARG A 86 39.34 -12.74 16.57
CA ARG A 86 40.69 -13.12 16.16
C ARG A 86 40.77 -14.64 16.00
N ALA A 87 41.18 -15.12 14.82
CA ALA A 87 41.49 -16.52 14.58
C ALA A 87 42.99 -16.70 14.53
N LYS A 88 43.52 -17.79 15.07
CA LYS A 88 44.94 -18.16 14.96
C LYS A 88 45.29 -18.53 13.51
N GLU A 89 44.34 -19.18 12.82
CA GLU A 89 44.43 -19.59 11.41
C GLU A 89 43.14 -19.25 10.69
N GLY A 90 43.26 -18.78 9.42
CA GLY A 90 42.12 -18.43 8.59
C GLY A 90 41.43 -17.11 8.94
N ARG A 91 40.18 -16.99 8.53
CA ARG A 91 39.31 -15.83 8.78
C ARG A 91 37.97 -16.28 9.34
N PHE A 92 37.40 -15.49 10.24
CA PHE A 92 36.00 -15.63 10.58
C PHE A 92 35.13 -15.25 9.37
N HIS A 93 34.15 -16.08 9.06
CA HIS A 93 33.06 -15.68 8.17
C HIS A 93 31.76 -16.34 8.60
N LYS A 94 30.70 -15.57 8.51
CA LYS A 94 29.34 -16.02 8.72
C LYS A 94 28.65 -16.02 7.37
N LYS A 95 28.04 -17.15 7.00
CA LYS A 95 27.18 -17.18 5.82
C LYS A 95 25.89 -16.43 6.16
N LEU A 96 25.64 -15.33 5.50
CA LEU A 96 24.37 -14.62 5.62
C LEU A 96 23.24 -15.53 5.13
N LYS A 97 22.19 -15.64 5.93
CA LYS A 97 20.97 -16.33 5.48
C LYS A 97 20.19 -15.39 4.57
N THR A 98 19.96 -15.81 3.36
CA THR A 98 19.15 -15.08 2.38
C THR A 98 17.70 -15.59 2.40
N ASN A 99 17.14 -15.77 3.58
CA ASN A 99 15.73 -16.11 3.70
C ASN A 99 14.93 -14.83 3.52
N GLY A 100 14.26 -14.69 2.40
CA GLY A 100 13.38 -13.55 2.14
C GLY A 100 11.91 -13.96 2.07
N THR A 101 11.06 -12.99 1.94
CA THR A 101 9.65 -13.18 1.67
C THR A 101 9.46 -13.31 0.15
N PRO A 102 8.86 -14.39 -0.35
CA PRO A 102 8.55 -14.50 -1.77
C PRO A 102 7.50 -13.45 -2.13
N PHE A 103 7.59 -12.89 -3.33
CA PHE A 103 6.58 -12.02 -3.91
C PHE A 103 6.21 -12.49 -5.31
N LEU A 104 4.98 -12.22 -5.69
CA LEU A 104 4.43 -12.46 -7.02
C LEU A 104 3.64 -11.23 -7.43
N LEU A 105 3.91 -10.72 -8.62
CA LEU A 105 3.11 -9.67 -9.22
C LEU A 105 1.94 -10.28 -9.99
N SER A 106 0.80 -9.64 -9.93
CA SER A 106 -0.38 -10.00 -10.70
C SER A 106 -0.97 -8.78 -11.37
N GLU A 107 -1.62 -9.01 -12.50
CA GLU A 107 -2.36 -7.96 -13.19
C GLU A 107 -3.44 -7.39 -12.27
N THR A 108 -3.43 -6.08 -12.11
CA THR A 108 -4.37 -5.34 -11.27
C THR A 108 -4.89 -4.15 -12.04
N ASP A 109 -6.20 -4.09 -12.24
CA ASP A 109 -6.89 -2.98 -12.86
C ASP A 109 -7.67 -2.19 -11.83
N SER A 110 -7.50 -0.87 -11.83
CA SER A 110 -8.24 0.06 -10.98
C SER A 110 -9.01 1.01 -11.87
N CYS A 111 -10.33 0.91 -11.90
CA CYS A 111 -11.19 1.70 -12.75
C CYS A 111 -12.19 2.52 -11.92
N ALA A 112 -12.40 3.78 -12.33
CA ALA A 112 -13.44 4.63 -11.79
C ALA A 112 -14.17 5.34 -12.93
N SER A 113 -15.48 5.45 -12.85
CA SER A 113 -16.30 6.18 -13.81
C SER A 113 -17.05 7.31 -13.12
N LEU A 114 -17.19 8.44 -13.85
CA LEU A 114 -17.95 9.60 -13.44
C LEU A 114 -18.98 9.92 -14.52
N THR A 115 -20.18 10.23 -14.09
CA THR A 115 -21.23 10.69 -15.00
C THR A 115 -20.95 12.11 -15.50
N TYR A 116 -21.45 12.46 -16.68
CA TYR A 116 -21.35 13.83 -17.18
C TYR A 116 -21.97 14.85 -16.24
N GLU A 117 -23.01 14.47 -15.52
CA GLU A 117 -23.68 15.35 -14.56
C GLU A 117 -22.76 15.66 -13.37
N GLU A 118 -22.11 14.65 -12.79
CA GLU A 118 -21.12 14.81 -11.72
C GLU A 118 -19.94 15.67 -12.19
N MET A 119 -19.43 15.40 -13.39
CA MET A 119 -18.35 16.17 -13.96
C MET A 119 -18.75 17.64 -14.23
N ALA A 120 -19.98 17.90 -14.68
CA ALA A 120 -20.47 19.27 -14.90
C ALA A 120 -20.58 20.05 -13.60
N VAL A 121 -20.99 19.42 -12.51
CA VAL A 121 -21.01 20.03 -11.18
C VAL A 121 -19.60 20.39 -10.73
N MET A 122 -18.64 19.50 -10.89
CA MET A 122 -17.24 19.71 -10.52
C MET A 122 -16.54 20.75 -11.42
N ALA A 123 -16.89 20.82 -12.70
CA ALA A 123 -16.31 21.79 -13.65
C ALA A 123 -16.54 23.26 -13.26
N ASN A 124 -17.55 23.54 -12.44
CA ASN A 124 -17.84 24.88 -11.93
C ASN A 124 -16.83 25.38 -10.88
N THR A 125 -15.95 24.51 -10.35
CA THR A 125 -14.97 24.90 -9.31
C THR A 125 -13.77 25.69 -9.84
N GLY A 126 -13.58 25.74 -11.16
CA GLY A 126 -12.48 26.47 -11.82
C GLY A 126 -11.13 25.74 -11.79
N ASN A 127 -11.01 24.60 -11.06
CA ASN A 127 -9.78 23.79 -10.96
C ASN A 127 -10.05 22.30 -11.21
N PHE A 128 -11.08 22.03 -12.00
CA PHE A 128 -11.64 20.70 -12.24
C PHE A 128 -10.60 19.64 -12.59
N SER A 129 -9.72 19.92 -13.54
CA SER A 129 -8.76 18.91 -14.02
C SER A 129 -7.80 18.43 -12.94
N ASN A 130 -7.25 19.36 -12.17
CA ASN A 130 -6.31 19.03 -11.10
C ASN A 130 -7.00 18.27 -9.95
N GLU A 131 -8.23 18.67 -9.61
CA GLU A 131 -9.04 18.00 -8.59
C GLU A 131 -9.38 16.57 -9.00
N MET A 132 -9.74 16.36 -10.28
CA MET A 132 -10.01 15.02 -10.80
C MET A 132 -8.80 14.10 -10.80
N ILE A 133 -7.64 14.61 -11.24
CA ILE A 133 -6.39 13.84 -11.21
C ILE A 133 -6.01 13.50 -9.77
N ALA A 134 -6.12 14.46 -8.85
CA ALA A 134 -5.83 14.24 -7.44
C ALA A 134 -6.80 13.22 -6.80
N PHE A 135 -8.08 13.31 -7.14
CA PHE A 135 -9.10 12.35 -6.68
C PHE A 135 -8.76 10.92 -7.13
N PHE A 136 -8.44 10.73 -8.42
CA PHE A 136 -8.10 9.40 -8.94
C PHE A 136 -6.81 8.85 -8.31
N LYS A 137 -5.76 9.66 -8.21
CA LYS A 137 -4.52 9.29 -7.50
C LYS A 137 -4.80 8.83 -6.07
N LYS A 138 -5.62 9.60 -5.35
CA LYS A 138 -6.00 9.27 -3.97
C LYS A 138 -6.81 7.98 -3.89
N ALA A 139 -7.71 7.73 -4.83
CA ALA A 139 -8.49 6.49 -4.88
C ALA A 139 -7.59 5.28 -5.11
N VAL A 140 -6.68 5.32 -6.08
CA VAL A 140 -5.72 4.23 -6.35
C VAL A 140 -4.81 3.99 -5.14
N ALA A 141 -4.26 5.05 -4.54
CA ALA A 141 -3.44 4.94 -3.34
C ALA A 141 -4.17 4.28 -2.16
N ARG A 142 -5.45 4.60 -1.98
CA ARG A 142 -6.31 3.96 -0.96
C ARG A 142 -6.54 2.48 -1.24
N ASP A 143 -6.76 2.12 -2.50
CA ASP A 143 -6.93 0.72 -2.89
C ASP A 143 -5.64 -0.08 -2.69
N MET A 144 -4.49 0.47 -3.03
CA MET A 144 -3.19 -0.15 -2.74
C MET A 144 -3.02 -0.44 -1.25
N LEU A 145 -3.34 0.51 -0.38
CA LEU A 145 -3.28 0.30 1.08
C LEU A 145 -4.31 -0.72 1.56
N ARG A 146 -5.53 -0.67 1.02
CA ARG A 146 -6.60 -1.62 1.36
C ARG A 146 -6.19 -3.06 1.06
N ILE A 147 -5.63 -3.31 -0.13
CA ILE A 147 -5.12 -4.62 -0.54
C ILE A 147 -3.91 -5.01 0.31
N GLY A 148 -2.96 -4.09 0.53
CA GLY A 148 -1.76 -4.34 1.32
C GLY A 148 -2.06 -4.81 2.75
N PHE A 149 -3.10 -4.26 3.39
CA PHE A 149 -3.51 -4.67 4.73
C PHE A 149 -4.41 -5.90 4.78
N ASN A 150 -5.22 -6.17 3.74
CA ASN A 150 -6.27 -7.18 3.78
C ASN A 150 -6.08 -8.34 2.79
N GLY A 151 -5.22 -8.21 1.79
CA GLY A 151 -5.00 -9.21 0.76
C GLY A 151 -4.60 -10.56 1.34
N LYS A 152 -5.20 -11.64 0.82
CA LYS A 152 -5.01 -13.03 1.30
C LYS A 152 -4.62 -13.99 0.20
N MET A 153 -5.10 -13.75 -1.01
CA MET A 153 -4.90 -14.63 -2.17
C MET A 153 -4.93 -13.85 -3.47
N ILE A 154 -4.48 -14.48 -4.53
CA ILE A 154 -4.60 -14.00 -5.91
C ILE A 154 -5.64 -14.89 -6.58
N ALA A 155 -6.85 -14.35 -6.81
CA ALA A 155 -7.90 -15.06 -7.52
C ALA A 155 -7.80 -14.80 -9.02
N GLU A 156 -8.13 -15.78 -9.84
CA GLU A 156 -8.22 -15.63 -11.30
C GLU A 156 -9.30 -14.60 -11.69
N ASN A 157 -10.41 -14.61 -10.95
CA ASN A 157 -11.50 -13.66 -11.09
C ASN A 157 -11.85 -13.09 -9.70
N THR A 158 -11.72 -11.79 -9.52
CA THR A 158 -12.01 -11.12 -8.25
C THR A 158 -13.49 -10.85 -8.07
N ASN A 159 -13.96 -10.91 -6.81
CA ASN A 159 -15.36 -10.68 -6.47
C ASN A 159 -15.50 -9.61 -5.36
N PRO A 160 -15.72 -8.34 -5.74
CA PRO A 160 -15.80 -7.24 -4.77
C PRO A 160 -17.03 -7.28 -3.86
N GLU A 161 -18.07 -8.04 -4.22
CA GLU A 161 -19.26 -8.20 -3.35
C GLU A 161 -18.95 -9.14 -2.18
N GLN A 162 -18.18 -10.19 -2.42
CA GLN A 162 -17.75 -11.15 -1.41
C GLN A 162 -16.54 -10.66 -0.63
N TYR A 163 -15.57 -10.07 -1.32
CA TYR A 163 -14.27 -9.66 -0.78
C TYR A 163 -14.14 -8.12 -0.77
N LYS A 164 -14.93 -7.48 0.09
CA LYS A 164 -15.08 -6.00 0.11
C LYS A 164 -13.79 -5.23 0.40
N ASN A 165 -12.82 -5.87 1.05
CA ASN A 165 -11.53 -5.26 1.35
C ASN A 165 -10.43 -5.68 0.36
N GLY A 166 -10.77 -6.35 -0.75
CA GLY A 166 -9.80 -6.79 -1.74
C GLY A 166 -8.94 -7.97 -1.29
N GLU A 167 -9.52 -8.86 -0.47
CA GLU A 167 -8.83 -10.03 0.07
C GLU A 167 -8.40 -11.02 -1.02
N ASP A 168 -9.04 -10.98 -2.18
CA ASP A 168 -8.85 -11.87 -3.32
C ASP A 168 -7.98 -11.27 -4.46
N ILE A 169 -7.55 -10.01 -4.32
CA ILE A 169 -6.81 -9.30 -5.38
C ILE A 169 -5.33 -9.68 -5.36
N ASN A 170 -4.71 -9.68 -4.18
CA ASN A 170 -3.29 -9.97 -4.02
C ASN A 170 -2.97 -10.46 -2.60
N ILE A 171 -1.73 -10.92 -2.38
CA ILE A 171 -1.24 -11.34 -1.07
C ILE A 171 -0.63 -10.13 -0.36
N GLY A 172 -1.32 -9.60 0.65
CA GLY A 172 -0.88 -8.43 1.41
C GLY A 172 0.15 -8.76 2.50
N TRP A 173 0.69 -7.71 3.13
CA TRP A 173 1.80 -7.79 4.10
C TRP A 173 1.55 -8.74 5.26
N HIS A 174 0.35 -8.74 5.84
CA HIS A 174 0.04 -9.63 6.97
C HIS A 174 -0.02 -11.10 6.54
N ALA A 175 -0.57 -11.39 5.38
CA ALA A 175 -0.60 -12.74 4.83
C ALA A 175 0.81 -13.25 4.52
N LEU A 176 1.69 -12.39 3.98
CA LEU A 176 3.11 -12.70 3.78
C LEU A 176 3.81 -13.00 5.12
N ALA A 177 3.56 -12.21 6.16
CA ALA A 177 4.14 -12.46 7.49
C ALA A 177 3.65 -13.79 8.11
N LYS A 178 2.40 -14.19 7.85
CA LYS A 178 1.85 -15.48 8.28
C LYS A 178 2.52 -16.69 7.60
N THR A 179 3.05 -16.51 6.41
CA THR A 179 3.78 -17.58 5.69
C THR A 179 5.28 -17.55 5.99
N PHE A 180 5.84 -16.39 6.30
CA PHE A 180 7.24 -16.21 6.61
C PHE A 180 7.65 -16.99 7.85
N ASN A 181 8.74 -17.76 7.76
CA ASN A 181 9.31 -18.54 8.86
C ASN A 181 8.25 -19.33 9.66
N LYS A 182 7.34 -20.02 8.94
CA LYS A 182 6.22 -20.80 9.50
C LYS A 182 5.28 -19.98 10.40
N GLY A 183 5.10 -18.70 10.12
CA GLY A 183 4.21 -17.81 10.85
C GLY A 183 4.74 -17.32 12.20
N SER A 184 6.03 -17.52 12.48
CA SER A 184 6.63 -17.15 13.76
C SER A 184 6.50 -15.68 14.12
N GLN A 185 6.27 -14.83 13.14
CA GLN A 185 6.14 -13.36 13.30
C GLN A 185 4.75 -12.89 13.70
N VAL A 186 3.76 -13.79 13.66
CA VAL A 186 2.38 -13.45 13.98
C VAL A 186 1.89 -14.27 15.17
N ILE A 187 1.26 -13.63 16.16
CA ILE A 187 0.54 -14.32 17.22
C ILE A 187 -0.81 -14.76 16.65
N SER A 188 -0.94 -16.05 16.33
CA SER A 188 -2.14 -16.64 15.74
C SER A 188 -2.95 -17.47 16.73
N ASP A 189 -2.36 -17.84 17.88
CA ASP A 189 -3.05 -18.52 18.97
C ASP A 189 -4.00 -17.55 19.67
N ALA A 190 -5.18 -18.03 20.08
CA ALA A 190 -6.18 -17.22 20.73
C ALA A 190 -5.67 -16.67 22.07
N PHE A 191 -5.86 -15.38 22.29
CA PHE A 191 -5.50 -14.70 23.53
C PHE A 191 -6.54 -13.64 23.92
N ALA A 192 -6.57 -13.32 25.22
CA ALA A 192 -7.43 -12.31 25.78
C ALA A 192 -6.65 -11.00 26.02
N LEU A 193 -7.20 -9.88 25.53
CA LEU A 193 -6.65 -8.55 25.73
C LEU A 193 -7.58 -7.75 26.64
N GLY A 194 -7.07 -7.28 27.76
CA GLY A 194 -7.76 -6.46 28.74
C GLY A 194 -7.50 -6.94 30.17
N LYS A 195 -8.19 -6.33 31.14
CA LYS A 195 -7.96 -6.59 32.56
C LYS A 195 -8.22 -8.06 32.93
N GLY A 196 -7.18 -8.76 33.32
CA GLY A 196 -7.25 -10.19 33.66
C GLY A 196 -7.10 -11.13 32.47
N GLY A 197 -6.81 -10.61 31.28
CA GLY A 197 -6.44 -11.38 30.10
C GLY A 197 -4.95 -11.73 30.05
N ASP A 198 -4.53 -12.30 28.92
CA ASP A 198 -3.13 -12.66 28.67
C ASP A 198 -2.24 -11.42 28.51
N PHE A 199 -2.80 -10.34 27.99
CA PHE A 199 -2.19 -9.01 27.91
C PHE A 199 -3.10 -7.99 28.58
N ALA A 200 -2.52 -7.16 29.46
CA ALA A 200 -3.27 -6.19 30.21
C ALA A 200 -3.86 -5.06 29.35
N ASP A 201 -3.10 -4.61 28.34
CA ASP A 201 -3.45 -3.54 27.43
C ASP A 201 -2.67 -3.63 26.09
N VAL A 202 -2.89 -2.67 25.22
CA VAL A 202 -2.22 -2.57 23.89
C VAL A 202 -0.72 -2.32 24.04
N HIS A 203 -0.27 -1.65 25.11
CA HIS A 203 1.16 -1.43 25.36
C HIS A 203 1.88 -2.75 25.68
N ASP A 204 1.28 -3.56 26.53
CA ASP A 204 1.80 -4.88 26.92
C ASP A 204 1.88 -5.83 25.71
N LEU A 205 0.84 -5.86 24.87
CA LEU A 205 0.86 -6.62 23.61
C LEU A 205 1.94 -6.13 22.65
N ALA A 206 2.10 -4.82 22.48
CA ALA A 206 3.12 -4.25 21.61
C ALA A 206 4.55 -4.57 22.11
N ASP A 207 4.77 -4.46 23.40
CA ASP A 207 6.04 -4.80 24.04
C ASP A 207 6.37 -6.28 23.85
N CYS A 208 5.39 -7.15 24.03
CA CYS A 208 5.55 -8.59 23.75
C CYS A 208 5.94 -8.84 22.29
N LEU A 209 5.29 -8.19 21.32
CA LEU A 209 5.63 -8.33 19.90
C LEU A 209 7.06 -7.86 19.62
N ILE A 210 7.47 -6.73 20.17
CA ILE A 210 8.84 -6.20 19.98
C ILE A 210 9.87 -7.15 20.59
N THR A 211 9.65 -7.61 21.82
CA THR A 211 10.64 -8.39 22.56
C THR A 211 10.71 -9.86 22.13
N SER A 212 9.57 -10.46 21.74
CA SER A 212 9.52 -11.89 21.41
C SER A 212 9.66 -12.21 19.92
N LYS A 213 9.27 -11.28 19.02
CA LYS A 213 9.21 -11.54 17.58
C LYS A 213 10.30 -10.81 16.79
N ILE A 214 10.69 -9.60 17.21
CA ILE A 214 11.73 -8.84 16.52
C ILE A 214 13.11 -9.21 17.08
N PRO A 215 14.08 -9.53 16.21
CA PRO A 215 15.46 -9.83 16.66
C PRO A 215 16.07 -8.68 17.46
N GLU A 216 16.84 -9.00 18.49
CA GLU A 216 17.42 -8.02 19.42
C GLU A 216 18.13 -6.87 18.71
N GLY A 217 18.91 -7.16 17.68
CA GLY A 217 19.64 -6.14 16.91
C GLY A 217 18.76 -5.17 16.11
N GLN A 218 17.46 -5.47 15.96
CA GLN A 218 16.50 -4.65 15.20
C GLN A 218 15.44 -3.98 16.08
N ARG A 219 15.40 -4.30 17.39
CA ARG A 219 14.40 -3.73 18.31
C ARG A 219 14.54 -2.22 18.48
N GLU A 220 15.76 -1.71 18.36
CA GLU A 220 16.07 -0.28 18.49
C GLU A 220 16.15 0.44 17.13
N GLU A 221 15.59 -0.15 16.06
CA GLU A 221 15.55 0.49 14.74
C GLU A 221 14.78 1.82 14.84
N PRO A 222 15.39 2.96 14.45
CA PRO A 222 14.80 4.29 14.65
C PRO A 222 13.45 4.51 13.95
N GLY A 223 13.18 3.74 12.91
CA GLY A 223 11.92 3.82 12.13
C GLY A 223 10.84 2.85 12.59
N LEU A 224 11.01 2.16 13.71
CA LEU A 224 10.03 1.19 14.20
C LEU A 224 8.76 1.92 14.70
N VAL A 225 7.61 1.52 14.17
CA VAL A 225 6.30 2.11 14.47
C VAL A 225 5.30 1.02 14.88
N VAL A 226 4.30 1.43 15.64
CA VAL A 226 3.18 0.57 16.04
C VAL A 226 1.92 0.98 15.29
N MET A 227 1.38 0.08 14.49
CA MET A 227 0.12 0.23 13.79
C MET A 227 -0.98 -0.43 14.62
N VAL A 228 -1.98 0.34 15.03
CA VAL A 228 -3.05 -0.09 15.94
C VAL A 228 -4.38 -0.10 15.19
N GLY A 229 -5.07 -1.23 15.21
CA GLY A 229 -6.41 -1.33 14.64
C GLY A 229 -7.41 -0.43 15.38
N ALA A 230 -8.36 0.15 14.64
CA ALA A 230 -9.29 1.16 15.18
C ALA A 230 -10.11 0.66 16.38
N GLN A 231 -10.47 -0.63 16.44
CA GLN A 231 -11.21 -1.18 17.57
C GLN A 231 -10.36 -1.27 18.84
N LEU A 232 -9.07 -1.63 18.71
CA LEU A 232 -8.13 -1.65 19.83
C LEU A 232 -7.92 -0.23 20.37
N ALA A 233 -7.65 0.71 19.47
CA ALA A 233 -7.45 2.12 19.84
C ALA A 233 -8.67 2.72 20.54
N ALA A 234 -9.87 2.48 20.02
CA ALA A 234 -11.11 3.00 20.60
C ALA A 234 -11.40 2.39 22.00
N ARG A 235 -11.19 1.07 22.16
CA ARG A 235 -11.40 0.40 23.43
C ARG A 235 -10.52 0.97 24.54
N GLU A 236 -9.25 1.15 24.26
CA GLU A 236 -8.27 1.65 25.23
C GLU A 236 -8.28 3.17 25.35
N ARG A 237 -9.19 3.85 24.61
CA ARG A 237 -9.26 5.31 24.55
C ARG A 237 -7.92 5.97 24.23
N LEU A 238 -7.13 5.30 23.39
CA LEU A 238 -5.84 5.81 22.97
C LEU A 238 -6.02 7.06 22.11
N LYS A 239 -5.32 8.12 22.45
CA LYS A 239 -5.23 9.32 21.62
C LYS A 239 -4.19 9.12 20.53
N LEU A 240 -4.52 8.25 19.57
CA LEU A 240 -3.65 7.97 18.44
C LEU A 240 -4.07 8.78 17.23
N PHE A 241 -3.08 9.07 16.41
CA PHE A 241 -3.27 9.71 15.14
C PHE A 241 -4.05 8.80 14.18
N ASN A 242 -5.20 9.27 13.69
CA ASN A 242 -5.99 8.54 12.72
C ASN A 242 -5.63 8.99 11.31
N MET A 243 -4.93 8.14 10.57
CA MET A 243 -4.47 8.43 9.21
C MET A 243 -5.59 8.55 8.17
N ALA A 244 -6.81 8.08 8.49
CA ALA A 244 -7.93 8.17 7.55
C ALA A 244 -8.42 9.62 7.35
N ASP A 245 -8.23 10.48 8.35
CA ASP A 245 -8.85 11.81 8.41
C ASP A 245 -7.84 12.97 8.25
N GLN A 246 -6.55 12.70 7.95
CA GLN A 246 -5.51 13.68 8.20
C GLN A 246 -4.77 14.21 6.97
N PRO A 247 -4.24 15.45 7.06
CA PRO A 247 -3.44 16.06 6.01
C PRO A 247 -2.11 15.36 5.76
N LEU A 248 -1.50 15.67 4.64
CA LEU A 248 -0.27 15.06 4.11
C LEU A 248 0.99 15.24 5.00
N THR A 249 0.95 16.11 5.99
CA THR A 249 2.12 16.44 6.83
C THR A 249 1.81 16.24 8.31
N LEU A 250 2.61 15.38 8.95
CA LEU A 250 2.65 15.22 10.41
C LEU A 250 3.70 16.15 10.99
N THR A 251 3.33 16.86 12.06
CA THR A 251 4.31 17.63 12.83
C THR A 251 5.01 16.74 13.87
N ALA A 252 6.20 17.14 14.30
CA ALA A 252 6.91 16.44 15.39
C ALA A 252 6.09 16.37 16.68
N GLY A 253 5.24 17.38 16.94
CA GLY A 253 4.33 17.40 18.09
C GLY A 253 3.23 16.34 18.02
N ASP A 254 2.69 16.09 16.83
CA ASP A 254 1.69 15.04 16.62
C ASP A 254 2.28 13.64 16.87
N MET A 255 3.55 13.43 16.45
CA MET A 255 4.24 12.18 16.66
C MET A 255 4.55 11.90 18.13
N LEU A 256 4.92 12.93 18.90
CA LEU A 256 5.22 12.79 20.33
C LEU A 256 3.96 12.50 21.18
N GLY A 257 2.79 12.98 20.75
CA GLY A 257 1.52 12.75 21.43
C GLY A 257 0.91 11.36 21.19
N SER A 258 1.42 10.61 20.20
CA SER A 258 0.88 9.31 19.78
C SER A 258 1.92 8.22 19.94
N SER A 259 1.98 7.57 21.10
CA SER A 259 2.97 6.51 21.36
C SER A 259 2.36 5.28 22.04
N VAL A 260 2.86 4.09 21.66
CA VAL A 260 2.59 2.80 22.29
C VAL A 260 3.91 2.06 22.46
N ALA A 261 4.16 1.51 23.63
CA ALA A 261 5.43 0.84 23.96
C ALA A 261 6.68 1.69 23.63
N GLY A 262 6.61 3.01 23.86
CA GLY A 262 7.71 3.94 23.56
C GLY A 262 7.99 4.19 22.08
N ARG A 263 7.15 3.69 21.17
CA ARG A 263 7.29 3.87 19.72
C ARG A 263 6.14 4.72 19.18
N PHE A 264 6.39 5.45 18.10
CA PHE A 264 5.32 6.17 17.40
C PHE A 264 4.21 5.21 17.00
N ALA A 265 2.98 5.54 17.34
CA ALA A 265 1.81 4.71 17.08
C ALA A 265 0.73 5.49 16.33
N PHE A 266 0.04 4.83 15.41
CA PHE A 266 -1.04 5.43 14.66
C PHE A 266 -2.07 4.39 14.20
N ILE A 267 -3.22 4.86 13.73
CA ILE A 267 -4.29 4.04 13.16
C ILE A 267 -4.21 4.12 11.64
N PRO A 268 -3.72 3.07 10.95
CA PRO A 268 -3.68 3.08 9.48
C PRO A 268 -5.09 2.90 8.89
N PRO A 269 -5.35 3.46 7.69
CA PRO A 269 -6.61 3.20 7.00
C PRO A 269 -6.71 1.73 6.59
N PHE A 270 -7.93 1.20 6.57
CA PHE A 270 -8.27 -0.17 6.13
C PHE A 270 -7.67 -1.32 6.94
N MET A 271 -6.82 -1.06 7.91
CA MET A 271 -6.29 -2.12 8.76
C MET A 271 -7.42 -2.76 9.59
N PRO A 272 -7.48 -4.10 9.73
CA PRO A 272 -8.46 -4.76 10.58
C PRO A 272 -8.45 -4.22 12.01
N GLY A 273 -9.65 -3.94 12.55
CA GLY A 273 -9.81 -3.18 13.78
C GLY A 273 -9.20 -3.79 15.04
N LYS A 274 -9.00 -5.13 15.06
CA LYS A 274 -8.38 -5.86 16.17
C LYS A 274 -6.92 -6.25 15.92
N ARG A 275 -6.32 -5.84 14.80
CA ARG A 275 -4.92 -6.15 14.50
C ARG A 275 -4.00 -5.13 15.16
N LEU A 276 -2.91 -5.60 15.72
CA LEU A 276 -1.74 -4.80 16.09
C LEU A 276 -0.56 -5.26 15.25
N ALA A 277 0.21 -4.33 14.72
CA ALA A 277 1.43 -4.68 13.98
C ALA A 277 2.56 -3.69 14.31
N VAL A 278 3.77 -4.21 14.43
CA VAL A 278 5.00 -3.47 14.67
C VAL A 278 5.94 -3.72 13.51
N THR A 279 6.39 -2.65 12.85
CA THR A 279 7.31 -2.73 11.72
C THR A 279 7.91 -1.34 11.45
N THR A 280 8.83 -1.24 10.49
CA THR A 280 9.16 0.06 9.89
C THR A 280 8.32 0.30 8.66
N LEU A 281 7.96 1.55 8.37
CA LEU A 281 7.13 1.85 7.19
C LEU A 281 7.83 1.46 5.89
N LYS A 282 9.14 1.60 5.80
CA LYS A 282 9.93 1.19 4.63
C LYS A 282 10.00 -0.32 4.42
N ASN A 283 9.66 -1.10 5.44
CA ASN A 283 9.54 -2.55 5.34
C ASN A 283 8.30 -2.99 4.56
N LEU A 284 7.25 -2.17 4.56
CA LEU A 284 6.05 -2.39 3.77
C LEU A 284 6.31 -1.95 2.34
N GLN A 285 6.38 -2.92 1.42
CA GLN A 285 6.72 -2.66 0.02
C GLN A 285 5.52 -2.92 -0.88
N ILE A 286 5.31 -2.03 -1.84
CA ILE A 286 4.44 -2.23 -3.00
C ILE A 286 5.36 -2.26 -4.22
N LEU A 287 5.31 -3.36 -4.94
CA LEU A 287 6.16 -3.63 -6.09
C LEU A 287 5.32 -3.51 -7.36
N THR A 288 5.85 -2.81 -8.35
CA THR A 288 5.20 -2.69 -9.66
C THR A 288 6.19 -3.14 -10.74
N LEU A 289 5.73 -3.94 -11.70
CA LEU A 289 6.58 -4.34 -12.80
C LEU A 289 6.89 -3.12 -13.68
N LYS A 290 8.16 -2.88 -13.90
CA LYS A 290 8.62 -1.79 -14.75
C LYS A 290 8.05 -1.96 -16.16
N HIS A 291 7.47 -0.88 -16.70
CA HIS A 291 6.81 -0.83 -18.01
C HIS A 291 5.48 -1.61 -18.14
N SER A 292 4.91 -2.16 -17.05
CA SER A 292 3.57 -2.76 -17.08
C SER A 292 2.45 -1.74 -16.94
N GLN A 293 2.76 -0.57 -16.38
CA GLN A 293 1.79 0.45 -16.02
C GLN A 293 1.16 1.09 -17.26
N ARG A 294 -0.16 1.08 -17.31
CA ARG A 294 -0.96 1.68 -18.38
C ARG A 294 -2.09 2.48 -17.77
N TYR A 295 -2.13 3.76 -18.07
CA TYR A 295 -3.22 4.63 -17.68
C TYR A 295 -4.11 4.91 -18.88
N ARG A 296 -5.42 4.83 -18.67
CA ARG A 296 -6.44 5.09 -19.68
C ARG A 296 -7.44 6.10 -19.12
N ALA A 297 -7.83 7.06 -19.94
CA ALA A 297 -8.93 7.93 -19.65
C ALA A 297 -9.78 8.03 -20.91
N GLU A 298 -11.05 7.66 -20.83
CA GLU A 298 -11.92 7.51 -22.01
C GLU A 298 -13.29 8.12 -21.76
N ASP A 299 -13.76 8.86 -22.75
CA ASP A 299 -15.15 9.32 -22.83
C ASP A 299 -16.00 8.21 -23.44
N ILE A 300 -17.03 7.76 -22.72
CA ILE A 300 -17.95 6.71 -23.15
C ILE A 300 -19.37 7.30 -23.32
N PRO A 301 -19.65 7.96 -24.46
CA PRO A 301 -20.91 8.66 -24.67
C PRO A 301 -22.14 7.75 -24.62
N GLN A 302 -21.99 6.47 -24.98
CA GLN A 302 -23.08 5.50 -24.95
C GLN A 302 -23.61 5.26 -23.53
N ARG A 303 -22.73 5.43 -22.52
CA ARG A 303 -23.06 5.29 -21.10
C ARG A 303 -23.20 6.63 -20.39
N GLY A 304 -22.85 7.73 -21.06
CA GLY A 304 -22.84 9.08 -20.47
C GLY A 304 -21.84 9.23 -19.33
N VAL A 305 -20.74 8.51 -19.42
CA VAL A 305 -19.70 8.48 -18.37
C VAL A 305 -18.32 8.73 -18.95
N TYR A 306 -17.44 9.20 -18.08
CA TYR A 306 -16.02 9.29 -18.32
C TYR A 306 -15.31 8.29 -17.41
N GLU A 307 -14.50 7.40 -18.00
CA GLU A 307 -13.81 6.33 -17.28
C GLU A 307 -12.31 6.61 -17.16
N HIS A 308 -11.77 6.34 -15.99
CA HIS A 308 -10.35 6.29 -15.70
C HIS A 308 -9.97 4.86 -15.36
N GLY A 309 -9.01 4.29 -16.05
CA GLY A 309 -8.47 2.96 -15.79
C GLY A 309 -6.96 3.03 -15.55
N TYR A 310 -6.47 2.27 -14.60
CA TYR A 310 -5.05 2.13 -14.31
C TYR A 310 -4.71 0.65 -14.17
N LEU A 311 -4.18 0.10 -15.27
CA LEU A 311 -3.74 -1.29 -15.35
C LEU A 311 -2.26 -1.38 -15.05
N ARG A 312 -1.86 -2.36 -14.23
CA ARG A 312 -0.48 -2.62 -13.85
C ARG A 312 -0.28 -4.04 -13.34
N GLU A 313 0.92 -4.54 -13.39
CA GLU A 313 1.31 -5.71 -12.63
C GLU A 313 1.86 -5.25 -11.27
N GLU A 314 1.15 -5.59 -10.20
CA GLU A 314 1.42 -5.13 -8.83
C GLU A 314 1.52 -6.32 -7.88
N GLY A 315 2.35 -6.17 -6.86
CA GLY A 315 2.49 -7.13 -5.78
C GLY A 315 2.95 -6.45 -4.50
N TYR A 316 2.91 -7.21 -3.41
CA TYR A 316 3.28 -6.74 -2.08
C TYR A 316 4.44 -7.57 -1.56
N ALA A 317 5.34 -6.94 -0.79
CA ALA A 317 6.45 -7.62 -0.17
C ALA A 317 6.77 -7.03 1.21
N LEU A 318 7.46 -7.81 2.03
CA LEU A 318 8.14 -7.35 3.22
C LEU A 318 9.64 -7.28 2.91
N GLY A 319 10.27 -6.13 3.13
CA GLY A 319 11.69 -5.95 2.91
C GLY A 319 12.51 -6.90 3.77
N ASP A 320 12.19 -6.97 5.06
CA ASP A 320 12.69 -7.97 6.00
C ASP A 320 11.51 -8.57 6.78
N GLY A 321 11.26 -9.87 6.58
CA GLY A 321 10.18 -10.58 7.26
C GLY A 321 10.35 -10.61 8.78
N TYR A 322 11.58 -10.54 9.32
CA TYR A 322 11.82 -10.47 10.77
C TYR A 322 11.47 -9.11 11.36
N LEU A 323 11.44 -8.07 10.56
CA LEU A 323 11.09 -6.71 10.99
C LEU A 323 9.57 -6.43 10.90
N TYR A 324 8.77 -7.46 10.84
CA TYR A 324 7.30 -7.37 10.93
C TYR A 324 6.80 -8.31 12.01
N ALA A 325 6.21 -7.77 13.06
CA ALA A 325 5.60 -8.53 14.15
C ALA A 325 4.14 -8.12 14.30
N ALA A 326 3.22 -9.06 14.43
CA ALA A 326 1.80 -8.71 14.52
C ALA A 326 0.98 -9.71 15.35
N SER A 327 -0.20 -9.26 15.80
CA SER A 327 -1.28 -10.14 16.26
C SER A 327 -2.29 -10.35 15.14
N ASP A 328 -2.83 -11.57 15.02
CA ASP A 328 -3.96 -11.84 14.13
C ASP A 328 -5.24 -11.27 14.73
N GLU A 329 -6.03 -10.55 13.93
CA GLU A 329 -7.31 -9.98 14.36
C GLU A 329 -8.32 -11.02 14.84
N ASN A 330 -8.21 -12.28 14.38
CA ASN A 330 -9.10 -13.37 14.77
C ASN A 330 -8.66 -14.04 16.07
N ALA A 331 -7.40 -13.87 16.47
CA ALA A 331 -6.86 -14.41 17.71
C ALA A 331 -7.26 -13.57 18.93
N VAL A 332 -7.61 -12.31 18.75
CA VAL A 332 -7.85 -11.34 19.83
C VAL A 332 -9.28 -11.43 20.37
N THR A 333 -9.41 -11.81 21.62
CA THR A 333 -10.65 -11.67 22.42
C THR A 333 -10.51 -10.47 23.35
N LEU A 334 -11.44 -9.52 23.26
CA LEU A 334 -11.43 -8.33 24.12
C LEU A 334 -12.22 -8.64 25.41
N VAL A 335 -11.58 -8.53 26.58
CA VAL A 335 -12.14 -8.82 27.92
C VAL A 335 -12.19 -7.57 28.80
#